data_86285b16904456439c77a56cc6b01b0f
#
_entry.id   86285b16904456439c77a56cc6b01b0f
#
_cell.length_a   1.000
_cell.length_b   1.000
_cell.length_c   1.000
_cell.angle_alpha   90.00
_cell.angle_beta   90.00
_cell.angle_gamma   90.00
#
_symmetry.space_group_name_H-M   'P 1'
#
loop_
_entity.id
_entity.type
_entity.pdbx_description
1 polymer ?
#
loop_
_entity_poly.entity_id
_entity_poly.type
_entity_poly.pdbx_seq_one_letter_code
_entity_poly.pdbx_strand_id
1 'polypeptide(L)'
;MEHIVLKWLFDRVEDCPDKTAIIYKNTCITYREVMERAIEVAGWLKANGVEQGDRVLLLVKNSDEFVYALFGILMNRGCFVPVNPQIDERQLDYIVKNCTPKCIILEQASVHMEKMKDLKNTIVSDVQECKKGDVKLDFYPLIQQAEGEDLAAIVYTSGTSRYPKGVVECNKQIVFVTEAINKVIGNTKSDAILCGLPLSFDYGLYQIFLTFQAGAALVLEEDFSVCANIPKIMRDYQVTGFPGVPTLFNLLILSHAFEGAELPKLRYITLTGDVFSVNTIKKLQQQLPHTTIYPMYGLTECKRVSIMPNGYEEERPTAVGLPLPGIDVRIVDTDNREVAEGVTGQLVIDGPNIMNGYWNNFEDTVEKYRYDEKTGRVQLYSGDLFYKDKEGYLFYQGRKERFIKCRGYKVSPVEVEHVLCTIDGVAQAAVFGVPDELQGEKVCAVVQMSKRIEKNYILEICKNKLQIEKIPVIIELTFKNLPRTINGKIDHDALRASVLKNADT
;
A
#
# COMPACT_ATOMS: atom_id res chain seq x y z
N MET A 1 4.58 20.47 -18.65
CA MET A 1 5.50 19.79 -17.71
C MET A 1 4.96 19.68 -16.27
N GLU A 2 3.85 20.32 -15.91
CA GLU A 2 3.39 20.37 -14.50
C GLU A 2 2.89 19.05 -13.91
N HIS A 3 2.54 18.06 -14.73
CA HIS A 3 1.95 16.80 -14.27
C HIS A 3 2.77 15.57 -14.66
N ILE A 4 4.10 15.63 -14.50
CA ILE A 4 5.02 14.57 -14.90
C ILE A 4 5.93 14.18 -13.73
N VAL A 5 5.98 12.89 -13.42
CA VAL A 5 6.80 12.33 -12.33
C VAL A 5 8.29 12.65 -12.50
N LEU A 6 8.80 12.59 -13.72
CA LEU A 6 10.21 12.88 -14.04
C LEU A 6 10.64 14.29 -13.66
N LYS A 7 9.69 15.25 -13.63
CA LYS A 7 9.99 16.63 -13.26
C LYS A 7 10.62 16.72 -11.89
N TRP A 8 10.23 15.88 -10.94
CA TRP A 8 10.78 15.92 -9.59
C TRP A 8 12.28 15.58 -9.57
N LEU A 9 12.69 14.52 -10.28
CA LEU A 9 14.12 14.17 -10.37
C LEU A 9 14.90 15.28 -11.08
N PHE A 10 14.37 15.83 -12.17
CA PHE A 10 14.98 16.90 -12.93
C PHE A 10 15.17 18.15 -12.08
N ASP A 11 14.12 18.66 -11.43
CA ASP A 11 14.18 19.85 -10.56
C ASP A 11 15.23 19.66 -9.43
N ARG A 12 15.34 18.44 -8.88
CA ARG A 12 16.34 18.17 -7.82
C ARG A 12 17.77 18.18 -8.34
N VAL A 13 17.99 17.67 -9.55
CA VAL A 13 19.32 17.73 -10.20
C VAL A 13 19.70 19.17 -10.53
N GLU A 14 18.76 20.02 -10.91
CA GLU A 14 19.02 21.45 -11.09
C GLU A 14 19.30 22.18 -9.77
N ASP A 15 18.46 21.93 -8.74
CA ASP A 15 18.51 22.67 -7.47
C ASP A 15 19.62 22.20 -6.52
N CYS A 16 19.82 20.89 -6.41
CA CYS A 16 20.71 20.29 -5.42
C CYS A 16 21.30 18.93 -5.87
N PRO A 17 22.07 18.91 -6.98
CA PRO A 17 22.54 17.67 -7.62
C PRO A 17 23.33 16.75 -6.69
N ASP A 18 24.16 17.30 -5.83
CA ASP A 18 25.08 16.55 -4.97
C ASP A 18 24.45 16.17 -3.62
N LYS A 19 23.17 16.49 -3.42
CA LYS A 19 22.42 16.06 -2.24
C LYS A 19 22.09 14.57 -2.33
N THR A 20 22.19 13.86 -1.21
CA THR A 20 21.77 12.45 -1.09
C THR A 20 20.28 12.30 -1.42
N ALA A 21 19.98 11.48 -2.42
CA ALA A 21 18.65 11.08 -2.83
C ALA A 21 18.27 9.72 -2.24
N ILE A 22 19.21 8.77 -2.22
CA ILE A 22 19.01 7.40 -1.73
C ILE A 22 20.16 7.02 -0.80
N ILE A 23 19.84 6.33 0.27
CA ILE A 23 20.80 5.62 1.11
C ILE A 23 20.45 4.14 1.02
N TYR A 24 21.36 3.33 0.49
CA TYR A 24 21.17 1.89 0.33
C TYR A 24 22.45 1.13 0.66
N LYS A 25 22.38 0.10 1.52
CA LYS A 25 23.54 -0.70 1.96
C LYS A 25 24.76 0.17 2.38
N ASN A 26 24.53 1.19 3.19
CA ASN A 26 25.51 2.17 3.66
C ASN A 26 26.14 3.07 2.56
N THR A 27 25.62 3.03 1.35
CA THR A 27 26.03 3.90 0.25
C THR A 27 25.07 5.07 0.12
N CYS A 28 25.61 6.29 0.13
CA CYS A 28 24.85 7.50 -0.17
C CYS A 28 24.94 7.77 -1.68
N ILE A 29 23.78 7.88 -2.32
CA ILE A 29 23.64 8.11 -3.76
C ILE A 29 22.97 9.46 -3.95
N THR A 30 23.58 10.33 -4.72
CA THR A 30 23.11 11.69 -4.98
C THR A 30 22.00 11.74 -6.03
N TYR A 31 21.25 12.84 -6.10
CA TYR A 31 20.26 13.07 -7.16
C TYR A 31 20.89 13.04 -8.55
N ARG A 32 22.11 13.56 -8.69
CA ARG A 32 22.91 13.49 -9.93
C ARG A 32 23.17 12.04 -10.33
N GLU A 33 23.66 11.22 -9.41
CA GLU A 33 23.95 9.81 -9.68
C GLU A 33 22.70 9.02 -10.03
N VAL A 34 21.55 9.29 -9.38
CA VAL A 34 20.26 8.69 -9.76
C VAL A 34 19.89 9.05 -11.20
N MET A 35 20.04 10.33 -11.59
CA MET A 35 19.78 10.79 -12.94
C MET A 35 20.69 10.08 -13.95
N GLU A 36 22.01 10.05 -13.69
CA GLU A 36 22.98 9.42 -14.59
C GLU A 36 22.68 7.94 -14.83
N ARG A 37 22.35 7.21 -13.74
CA ARG A 37 21.98 5.80 -13.83
C ARG A 37 20.64 5.57 -14.53
N ALA A 38 19.65 6.40 -14.27
CA ALA A 38 18.36 6.35 -14.98
C ALA A 38 18.53 6.59 -16.49
N ILE A 39 19.46 7.50 -16.85
CA ILE A 39 19.85 7.77 -18.23
C ILE A 39 20.44 6.54 -18.92
N GLU A 40 21.36 5.84 -18.24
CA GLU A 40 21.96 4.61 -18.76
C GLU A 40 20.87 3.55 -19.06
N VAL A 41 19.94 3.35 -18.12
CA VAL A 41 18.81 2.42 -18.29
C VAL A 41 17.92 2.85 -19.45
N ALA A 42 17.58 4.12 -19.54
CA ALA A 42 16.75 4.63 -20.63
C ALA A 42 17.42 4.46 -22.01
N GLY A 43 18.73 4.71 -22.09
CA GLY A 43 19.52 4.47 -23.30
C GLY A 43 19.52 3.00 -23.70
N TRP A 44 19.69 2.11 -22.74
CA TRP A 44 19.62 0.67 -22.98
C TRP A 44 18.23 0.22 -23.47
N LEU A 45 17.16 0.69 -22.82
CA LEU A 45 15.77 0.38 -23.22
C LEU A 45 15.49 0.85 -24.65
N LYS A 46 15.90 2.07 -25.00
CA LYS A 46 15.73 2.63 -26.35
C LYS A 46 16.51 1.84 -27.41
N ALA A 47 17.76 1.47 -27.10
CA ALA A 47 18.58 0.64 -27.99
C ALA A 47 17.96 -0.75 -28.24
N ASN A 48 17.18 -1.25 -27.28
CA ASN A 48 16.43 -2.51 -27.39
C ASN A 48 15.00 -2.33 -27.92
N GLY A 49 14.65 -1.17 -28.47
CA GLY A 49 13.37 -0.92 -29.14
C GLY A 49 12.17 -0.84 -28.22
N VAL A 50 12.37 -0.39 -26.97
CA VAL A 50 11.29 -0.02 -26.06
C VAL A 50 10.82 1.38 -26.41
N GLU A 51 9.53 1.52 -26.70
CA GLU A 51 8.88 2.75 -27.16
C GLU A 51 7.85 3.26 -26.15
N GLN A 52 7.25 4.41 -26.44
CA GLN A 52 6.20 5.02 -25.63
C GLN A 52 5.03 4.02 -25.42
N GLY A 53 4.61 3.88 -24.17
CA GLY A 53 3.50 3.01 -23.78
C GLY A 53 3.85 1.52 -23.71
N ASP A 54 5.08 1.11 -24.11
CA ASP A 54 5.53 -0.26 -23.90
C ASP A 54 5.65 -0.58 -22.41
N ARG A 55 5.20 -1.80 -22.03
CA ARG A 55 5.27 -2.27 -20.65
C ARG A 55 6.62 -2.90 -20.40
N VAL A 56 7.27 -2.43 -19.33
CA VAL A 56 8.52 -3.00 -18.82
C VAL A 56 8.23 -3.60 -17.45
N LEU A 57 8.33 -4.91 -17.34
CA LEU A 57 8.09 -5.64 -16.11
C LEU A 57 9.36 -5.60 -15.24
N LEU A 58 9.22 -5.19 -13.97
CA LEU A 58 10.30 -5.10 -13.00
C LEU A 58 10.12 -6.17 -11.92
N LEU A 59 10.94 -7.24 -11.97
CA LEU A 59 11.08 -8.26 -10.92
C LEU A 59 12.37 -8.05 -10.14
N VAL A 60 12.53 -6.87 -9.57
CA VAL A 60 13.72 -6.41 -8.84
C VAL A 60 13.34 -6.17 -7.39
N LYS A 61 14.17 -6.61 -6.46
CA LYS A 61 14.01 -6.32 -5.03
C LYS A 61 14.12 -4.83 -4.75
N ASN A 62 13.75 -4.45 -3.52
CA ASN A 62 14.04 -3.11 -3.04
C ASN A 62 15.55 -2.82 -3.15
N SER A 63 15.90 -1.90 -4.03
CA SER A 63 17.29 -1.50 -4.30
C SER A 63 17.31 -0.15 -5.03
N ASP A 64 18.48 0.46 -5.08
CA ASP A 64 18.75 1.61 -5.92
C ASP A 64 18.53 1.31 -7.41
N GLU A 65 18.84 0.09 -7.83
CA GLU A 65 18.61 -0.43 -9.19
C GLU A 65 17.14 -0.33 -9.61
N PHE A 66 16.21 -0.67 -8.68
CA PHE A 66 14.78 -0.54 -8.94
C PHE A 66 14.42 0.92 -9.25
N VAL A 67 14.98 1.87 -8.48
CA VAL A 67 14.73 3.31 -8.67
C VAL A 67 15.29 3.80 -10.00
N TYR A 68 16.49 3.37 -10.37
CA TYR A 68 17.09 3.70 -11.67
C TYR A 68 16.26 3.16 -12.83
N ALA A 69 15.83 1.89 -12.74
CA ALA A 69 14.99 1.28 -13.75
C ALA A 69 13.63 1.99 -13.89
N LEU A 70 12.98 2.33 -12.77
CA LEU A 70 11.72 3.07 -12.75
C LEU A 70 11.85 4.39 -13.50
N PHE A 71 12.83 5.24 -13.14
CA PHE A 71 13.02 6.53 -13.82
C PHE A 71 13.47 6.35 -15.26
N GLY A 72 14.34 5.38 -15.56
CA GLY A 72 14.76 5.08 -16.93
C GLY A 72 13.61 4.67 -17.85
N ILE A 73 12.65 3.87 -17.35
CA ILE A 73 11.44 3.51 -18.09
C ILE A 73 10.58 4.74 -18.35
N LEU A 74 10.34 5.56 -17.34
CA LEU A 74 9.56 6.79 -17.48
C LEU A 74 10.22 7.79 -18.46
N MET A 75 11.55 7.84 -18.53
CA MET A 75 12.30 8.66 -19.49
C MET A 75 12.03 8.26 -20.94
N ASN A 76 11.76 6.99 -21.20
CA ASN A 76 11.32 6.50 -22.52
C ASN A 76 9.80 6.61 -22.74
N ARG A 77 9.06 7.28 -21.84
CA ARG A 77 7.60 7.30 -21.82
C ARG A 77 7.01 5.88 -21.80
N GLY A 78 7.78 4.91 -21.27
CA GLY A 78 7.36 3.53 -21.06
C GLY A 78 6.54 3.38 -19.80
N CYS A 79 5.86 2.26 -19.68
CA CYS A 79 5.03 1.89 -18.53
C CYS A 79 5.78 0.86 -17.67
N PHE A 80 6.13 1.21 -16.43
CA PHE A 80 6.71 0.22 -15.52
C PHE A 80 5.62 -0.65 -14.88
N VAL A 81 5.90 -1.94 -14.76
CA VAL A 81 5.02 -2.94 -14.14
C VAL A 81 5.77 -3.59 -12.99
N PRO A 82 5.66 -3.06 -11.76
CA PRO A 82 6.39 -3.59 -10.62
C PRO A 82 5.75 -4.89 -10.14
N VAL A 83 6.55 -5.95 -10.01
CA VAL A 83 6.11 -7.27 -9.57
C VAL A 83 7.05 -7.78 -8.49
N ASN A 84 6.49 -8.36 -7.43
CA ASN A 84 7.28 -8.94 -6.35
C ASN A 84 8.15 -10.09 -6.89
N PRO A 85 9.47 -10.07 -6.70
CA PRO A 85 10.35 -11.15 -7.15
C PRO A 85 10.04 -12.53 -6.55
N GLN A 86 9.30 -12.57 -5.44
CA GLN A 86 8.87 -13.81 -4.77
C GLN A 86 7.47 -14.28 -5.20
N ILE A 87 6.90 -13.68 -6.26
CA ILE A 87 5.60 -14.07 -6.80
C ILE A 87 5.60 -15.54 -7.24
N ASP A 88 4.47 -16.23 -7.05
CA ASP A 88 4.33 -17.59 -7.58
C ASP A 88 4.26 -17.61 -9.11
N GLU A 89 4.70 -18.71 -9.71
CA GLU A 89 4.82 -18.85 -11.15
C GLU A 89 3.48 -18.68 -11.89
N ARG A 90 2.36 -19.10 -11.32
CA ARG A 90 1.04 -19.04 -11.98
C ARG A 90 0.57 -17.61 -12.07
N GLN A 91 0.79 -16.85 -11.01
CA GLN A 91 0.46 -15.42 -10.99
C GLN A 91 1.37 -14.64 -11.93
N LEU A 92 2.68 -14.95 -11.97
CA LEU A 92 3.62 -14.34 -12.90
C LEU A 92 3.24 -14.63 -14.35
N ASP A 93 2.91 -15.87 -14.70
CA ASP A 93 2.45 -16.25 -16.04
C ASP A 93 1.19 -15.49 -16.45
N TYR A 94 0.27 -15.31 -15.51
CA TYR A 94 -0.93 -14.51 -15.75
C TYR A 94 -0.58 -13.05 -16.03
N ILE A 95 0.26 -12.43 -15.19
CA ILE A 95 0.68 -11.02 -15.35
C ILE A 95 1.38 -10.82 -16.71
N VAL A 96 2.34 -11.68 -17.06
CA VAL A 96 3.05 -11.62 -18.34
C VAL A 96 2.09 -11.71 -19.52
N LYS A 97 1.13 -12.64 -19.47
CA LYS A 97 0.10 -12.78 -20.53
C LYS A 97 -0.84 -11.59 -20.60
N ASN A 98 -1.20 -11.00 -19.46
CA ASN A 98 -2.15 -9.90 -19.39
C ASN A 98 -1.51 -8.57 -19.83
N CYS A 99 -0.31 -8.22 -19.32
CA CYS A 99 0.35 -6.95 -19.67
C CYS A 99 1.19 -7.03 -20.95
N THR A 100 1.51 -8.24 -21.45
CA THR A 100 2.32 -8.43 -22.68
C THR A 100 3.55 -7.52 -22.69
N PRO A 101 4.52 -7.71 -21.77
CA PRO A 101 5.64 -6.79 -21.64
C PRO A 101 6.56 -6.85 -22.85
N LYS A 102 7.05 -5.71 -23.28
CA LYS A 102 8.11 -5.60 -24.29
C LYS A 102 9.45 -6.01 -23.72
N CYS A 103 9.67 -5.69 -22.44
CA CYS A 103 10.90 -5.99 -21.73
C CYS A 103 10.59 -6.48 -20.29
N ILE A 104 11.42 -7.39 -19.80
CA ILE A 104 11.43 -7.86 -18.41
C ILE A 104 12.83 -7.62 -17.84
N ILE A 105 12.89 -6.84 -16.78
CA ILE A 105 14.12 -6.57 -16.03
C ILE A 105 14.02 -7.32 -14.69
N LEU A 106 15.00 -8.15 -14.39
CA LEU A 106 15.04 -8.93 -13.15
C LEU A 106 16.49 -9.10 -12.68
N GLU A 107 16.69 -9.65 -11.50
CA GLU A 107 18.03 -9.96 -10.98
C GLU A 107 18.54 -11.27 -11.57
N GLN A 108 19.85 -11.38 -11.84
CA GLN A 108 20.51 -12.60 -12.34
C GLN A 108 20.21 -13.83 -11.48
N ALA A 109 20.13 -13.65 -10.16
CA ALA A 109 19.82 -14.70 -9.21
C ALA A 109 18.31 -15.02 -9.09
N SER A 110 17.47 -14.40 -9.91
CA SER A 110 16.01 -14.65 -9.87
C SER A 110 15.69 -16.08 -10.26
N VAL A 111 14.84 -16.73 -9.48
CA VAL A 111 14.31 -18.07 -9.78
C VAL A 111 13.50 -18.12 -11.07
N HIS A 112 13.07 -16.96 -11.57
CA HIS A 112 12.28 -16.83 -12.80
C HIS A 112 13.13 -16.59 -14.05
N MET A 113 14.44 -16.32 -13.92
CA MET A 113 15.31 -15.91 -15.04
C MET A 113 15.24 -16.89 -16.22
N GLU A 114 15.48 -18.18 -15.98
CA GLU A 114 15.50 -19.17 -17.06
C GLU A 114 14.16 -19.28 -17.79
N LYS A 115 13.07 -19.29 -17.06
CA LYS A 115 11.73 -19.38 -17.62
C LYS A 115 11.37 -18.14 -18.44
N MET A 116 11.77 -16.94 -17.98
CA MET A 116 11.47 -15.70 -18.71
C MET A 116 12.27 -15.61 -20.02
N LYS A 117 13.48 -16.15 -20.10
CA LYS A 117 14.29 -16.18 -21.33
C LYS A 117 13.63 -16.98 -22.46
N ASP A 118 12.73 -17.89 -22.15
CA ASP A 118 12.02 -18.71 -23.17
C ASP A 118 10.86 -17.93 -23.83
N LEU A 119 10.55 -16.72 -23.36
CA LEU A 119 9.46 -15.90 -23.91
C LEU A 119 9.84 -15.37 -25.29
N LYS A 120 8.98 -15.67 -26.27
CA LYS A 120 9.12 -15.11 -27.62
C LYS A 120 8.69 -13.63 -27.65
N ASN A 121 9.44 -12.82 -28.40
CA ASN A 121 9.15 -11.39 -28.58
C ASN A 121 9.22 -10.52 -27.31
N THR A 122 9.83 -11.00 -26.25
CA THR A 122 10.07 -10.25 -25.02
C THR A 122 11.57 -10.20 -24.74
N ILE A 123 12.09 -9.02 -24.47
CA ILE A 123 13.49 -8.84 -24.07
C ILE A 123 13.59 -9.16 -22.59
N VAL A 124 14.51 -10.04 -22.23
CA VAL A 124 14.75 -10.39 -20.82
C VAL A 124 16.20 -10.07 -20.49
N SER A 125 16.41 -9.25 -19.46
CA SER A 125 17.73 -8.80 -19.08
C SER A 125 17.92 -8.76 -17.56
N ASP A 126 19.17 -8.97 -17.15
CA ASP A 126 19.59 -8.64 -15.80
C ASP A 126 19.64 -7.12 -15.61
N VAL A 127 19.23 -6.67 -14.43
CA VAL A 127 19.20 -5.24 -14.08
C VAL A 127 20.60 -4.59 -14.19
N GLN A 128 21.68 -5.35 -13.97
CA GLN A 128 23.05 -4.87 -14.10
C GLN A 128 23.48 -4.67 -15.56
N GLU A 129 22.90 -5.43 -16.49
CA GLU A 129 23.18 -5.27 -17.93
C GLU A 129 22.57 -3.99 -18.48
N CYS A 130 21.48 -3.52 -17.90
CA CYS A 130 20.83 -2.27 -18.29
C CYS A 130 21.71 -1.02 -18.09
N LYS A 131 22.79 -1.14 -17.32
CA LYS A 131 23.77 -0.06 -17.08
C LYS A 131 24.83 0.12 -18.17
N LYS A 132 24.91 -0.79 -19.14
CA LYS A 132 25.96 -0.79 -20.17
C LYS A 132 25.54 -0.02 -21.44
N GLY A 133 24.57 0.86 -21.35
CA GLY A 133 24.11 1.65 -22.48
C GLY A 133 25.09 2.77 -22.82
N ASP A 134 25.90 2.61 -23.90
CA ASP A 134 26.79 3.65 -24.44
C ASP A 134 26.04 4.82 -25.12
N VAL A 135 24.71 4.87 -25.01
CA VAL A 135 23.89 5.89 -25.67
C VAL A 135 23.83 7.15 -24.80
N LYS A 136 24.58 8.16 -25.18
CA LYS A 136 24.37 9.52 -24.66
C LYS A 136 23.04 10.05 -25.17
N LEU A 137 21.99 9.88 -24.40
CA LEU A 137 20.68 10.45 -24.71
C LEU A 137 20.65 11.90 -24.21
N ASP A 138 20.21 12.80 -25.10
CA ASP A 138 19.78 14.13 -24.65
C ASP A 138 18.34 14.00 -24.12
N PHE A 139 18.20 14.16 -22.81
CA PHE A 139 16.94 13.96 -22.09
C PHE A 139 16.00 15.14 -22.18
N TYR A 140 16.51 16.31 -22.41
CA TYR A 140 15.71 17.50 -22.43
C TYR A 140 14.52 17.38 -23.42
N PRO A 141 14.71 16.89 -24.66
CA PRO A 141 13.61 16.66 -25.59
C PRO A 141 12.60 15.60 -25.11
N LEU A 142 13.06 14.55 -24.43
CA LEU A 142 12.17 13.48 -23.98
C LEU A 142 11.24 13.93 -22.83
N ILE A 143 11.78 14.70 -21.88
CA ILE A 143 10.98 15.29 -20.80
C ILE A 143 9.98 16.31 -21.35
N GLN A 144 10.36 17.09 -22.36
CA GLN A 144 9.47 18.07 -23.01
C GLN A 144 8.29 17.41 -23.76
N GLN A 145 8.46 16.18 -24.22
CA GLN A 145 7.44 15.42 -24.93
C GLN A 145 6.53 14.62 -23.99
N ALA A 146 6.92 14.42 -22.73
CA ALA A 146 6.14 13.67 -21.76
C ALA A 146 4.89 14.45 -21.34
N GLU A 147 3.78 13.75 -21.22
CA GLU A 147 2.45 14.31 -20.90
C GLU A 147 1.87 13.70 -19.61
N GLY A 148 0.97 14.44 -18.96
CA GLY A 148 0.26 13.95 -17.79
C GLY A 148 -0.58 12.70 -18.06
N GLU A 149 -1.06 12.54 -19.28
CA GLU A 149 -1.86 11.38 -19.73
C GLU A 149 -1.00 10.18 -20.16
N ASP A 150 0.32 10.30 -20.22
CA ASP A 150 1.17 9.16 -20.52
C ASP A 150 0.99 8.05 -19.49
N LEU A 151 0.84 6.82 -19.99
CA LEU A 151 0.77 5.63 -19.16
C LEU A 151 2.10 5.46 -18.41
N ALA A 152 2.06 5.59 -17.09
CA ALA A 152 3.25 5.53 -16.26
C ALA A 152 3.44 4.13 -15.63
N ALA A 153 2.36 3.55 -15.09
CA ALA A 153 2.44 2.28 -14.38
C ALA A 153 1.22 1.38 -14.59
N ILE A 154 1.42 0.07 -14.41
CA ILE A 154 0.35 -0.90 -14.15
C ILE A 154 0.72 -1.63 -12.87
N VAL A 155 -0.03 -1.37 -11.80
CA VAL A 155 0.20 -1.99 -10.49
C VAL A 155 -0.81 -3.12 -10.26
N TYR A 156 -0.31 -4.37 -10.15
CA TYR A 156 -1.18 -5.52 -9.95
C TYR A 156 -1.58 -5.68 -8.48
N THR A 157 -2.88 -5.83 -8.22
CA THR A 157 -3.44 -6.06 -6.89
C THR A 157 -3.74 -7.53 -6.69
N SER A 158 -3.48 -8.04 -5.49
CA SER A 158 -3.94 -9.36 -5.04
C SER A 158 -5.42 -9.30 -4.60
N GLY A 159 -6.32 -8.84 -5.48
CA GLY A 159 -7.75 -8.71 -5.17
C GLY A 159 -8.38 -10.02 -4.67
N THR A 160 -9.65 -9.94 -4.21
CA THR A 160 -10.49 -11.10 -3.82
C THR A 160 -10.77 -12.07 -4.99
N SER A 161 -10.43 -11.68 -6.21
CA SER A 161 -10.54 -12.51 -7.42
C SER A 161 -9.35 -13.47 -7.55
N ARG A 162 -9.59 -14.61 -8.23
CA ARG A 162 -8.59 -15.67 -8.48
C ARG A 162 -7.29 -15.16 -9.14
N TYR A 163 -7.36 -14.06 -9.87
CA TYR A 163 -6.23 -13.47 -10.58
C TYR A 163 -6.05 -12.00 -10.21
N PRO A 164 -4.81 -11.50 -10.14
CA PRO A 164 -4.53 -10.09 -9.83
C PRO A 164 -5.02 -9.16 -10.95
N LYS A 165 -5.51 -7.98 -10.57
CA LYS A 165 -5.98 -6.95 -11.51
C LYS A 165 -4.92 -5.87 -11.64
N GLY A 166 -4.53 -5.53 -12.88
CA GLY A 166 -3.56 -4.46 -13.15
C GLY A 166 -4.23 -3.10 -13.17
N VAL A 167 -4.02 -2.29 -12.16
CA VAL A 167 -4.53 -0.91 -12.08
C VAL A 167 -3.67 0.02 -12.93
N VAL A 168 -4.31 0.77 -13.82
CA VAL A 168 -3.66 1.64 -14.83
C VAL A 168 -3.46 3.04 -14.27
N GLU A 169 -2.22 3.49 -14.22
CA GLU A 169 -1.82 4.80 -13.68
C GLU A 169 -1.13 5.66 -14.74
N CYS A 170 -1.59 6.90 -14.90
CA CYS A 170 -0.89 7.91 -15.70
C CYS A 170 -0.11 8.88 -14.80
N ASN A 171 0.82 9.63 -15.38
CA ASN A 171 1.63 10.60 -14.65
C ASN A 171 0.79 11.54 -13.78
N LYS A 172 -0.30 12.08 -14.32
CA LYS A 172 -1.15 13.07 -13.61
C LYS A 172 -1.71 12.56 -12.28
N GLN A 173 -2.15 11.27 -12.22
CA GLN A 173 -2.67 10.71 -10.97
C GLN A 173 -1.56 10.53 -9.95
N ILE A 174 -0.39 10.03 -10.38
CA ILE A 174 0.77 9.87 -9.50
C ILE A 174 1.18 11.22 -8.92
N VAL A 175 1.25 12.25 -9.76
CA VAL A 175 1.62 13.61 -9.34
C VAL A 175 0.61 14.15 -8.34
N PHE A 176 -0.69 14.12 -8.68
CA PHE A 176 -1.74 14.63 -7.80
C PHE A 176 -1.70 13.96 -6.41
N VAL A 177 -1.67 12.63 -6.38
CA VAL A 177 -1.68 11.88 -5.11
C VAL A 177 -0.44 12.17 -4.27
N THR A 178 0.73 12.22 -4.90
CA THR A 178 2.00 12.51 -4.21
C THR A 178 1.98 13.90 -3.59
N GLU A 179 1.58 14.91 -4.33
CA GLU A 179 1.48 16.28 -3.85
C GLU A 179 0.42 16.46 -2.75
N ALA A 180 -0.75 15.82 -2.90
CA ALA A 180 -1.80 15.85 -1.88
C ALA A 180 -1.37 15.21 -0.56
N ILE A 181 -0.65 14.07 -0.61
CA ILE A 181 -0.10 13.42 0.58
C ILE A 181 0.97 14.31 1.22
N ASN A 182 1.94 14.81 0.45
CA ASN A 182 3.03 15.63 0.97
C ASN A 182 2.52 16.95 1.57
N LYS A 183 1.43 17.51 1.03
CA LYS A 183 0.77 18.68 1.61
C LYS A 183 0.25 18.44 3.03
N VAL A 184 -0.22 17.24 3.35
CA VAL A 184 -0.71 16.88 4.69
C VAL A 184 0.43 16.49 5.62
N ILE A 185 1.36 15.62 5.17
CA ILE A 185 2.48 15.13 6.00
C ILE A 185 3.54 16.20 6.21
N GLY A 186 3.68 17.12 5.27
CA GLY A 186 4.67 18.21 5.32
C GLY A 186 6.10 17.73 5.12
N ASN A 187 6.33 16.80 4.18
CA ASN A 187 7.69 16.41 3.81
C ASN A 187 8.45 17.55 3.16
N THR A 188 9.71 17.68 3.52
CA THR A 188 10.64 18.71 3.06
C THR A 188 11.94 18.10 2.60
N LYS A 189 12.79 18.91 1.99
CA LYS A 189 14.14 18.50 1.60
C LYS A 189 15.06 18.10 2.79
N SER A 190 14.67 18.40 4.01
CA SER A 190 15.43 18.02 5.22
C SER A 190 15.08 16.63 5.75
N ASP A 191 14.04 16.01 5.17
CA ASP A 191 13.55 14.72 5.64
C ASP A 191 14.37 13.54 5.10
N ALA A 192 14.39 12.45 5.89
CA ALA A 192 14.89 11.15 5.51
C ALA A 192 13.81 10.11 5.81
N ILE A 193 13.36 9.39 4.79
CA ILE A 193 12.23 8.46 4.87
C ILE A 193 12.74 7.03 4.78
N LEU A 194 12.53 6.23 5.85
CA LEU A 194 12.94 4.82 5.88
C LEU A 194 11.87 3.95 5.23
N CYS A 195 12.23 3.26 4.16
CA CYS A 195 11.35 2.33 3.44
C CYS A 195 11.98 0.95 3.29
N GLY A 196 11.35 -0.07 3.87
CA GLY A 196 11.60 -1.49 3.61
C GLY A 196 10.30 -2.20 3.20
N LEU A 197 9.25 -1.41 2.88
CA LEU A 197 8.04 -1.95 2.25
C LEU A 197 8.35 -2.33 0.80
N PRO A 198 7.76 -3.43 0.27
CA PRO A 198 8.02 -3.85 -1.10
C PRO A 198 7.71 -2.73 -2.11
N LEU A 199 8.68 -2.37 -2.94
CA LEU A 199 8.50 -1.37 -4.01
C LEU A 199 7.58 -1.87 -5.14
N SER A 200 7.31 -3.17 -5.18
CA SER A 200 6.29 -3.77 -6.04
C SER A 200 4.86 -3.58 -5.55
N PHE A 201 4.68 -3.04 -4.35
CA PHE A 201 3.40 -2.71 -3.75
C PHE A 201 3.25 -1.19 -3.66
N ASP A 202 2.06 -0.67 -3.95
CA ASP A 202 1.80 0.77 -4.10
C ASP A 202 2.26 1.61 -2.91
N TYR A 203 2.12 1.13 -1.67
CA TYR A 203 2.53 1.88 -0.49
C TYR A 203 4.05 2.05 -0.37
N GLY A 204 4.82 1.01 -0.73
CA GLY A 204 6.28 1.11 -0.83
C GLY A 204 6.72 1.96 -2.02
N LEU A 205 6.12 1.71 -3.19
CA LEU A 205 6.41 2.43 -4.43
C LEU A 205 6.26 3.95 -4.26
N TYR A 206 5.17 4.39 -3.63
CA TYR A 206 4.90 5.81 -3.44
C TYR A 206 5.87 6.51 -2.48
N GLN A 207 6.65 5.77 -1.68
CA GLN A 207 7.72 6.40 -0.89
C GLN A 207 8.82 6.99 -1.78
N ILE A 208 9.09 6.39 -2.96
CA ILE A 208 9.98 6.98 -3.95
C ILE A 208 9.43 8.34 -4.39
N PHE A 209 8.19 8.38 -4.83
CA PHE A 209 7.57 9.62 -5.34
C PHE A 209 7.49 10.72 -4.27
N LEU A 210 7.04 10.38 -3.05
CA LEU A 210 6.96 11.31 -1.92
C LEU A 210 8.33 11.92 -1.59
N THR A 211 9.36 11.10 -1.59
CA THR A 211 10.74 11.52 -1.31
C THR A 211 11.28 12.44 -2.40
N PHE A 212 11.15 12.04 -3.66
CA PHE A 212 11.69 12.80 -4.78
C PHE A 212 10.94 14.13 -5.00
N GLN A 213 9.64 14.14 -4.82
CA GLN A 213 8.83 15.37 -4.89
C GLN A 213 9.26 16.37 -3.81
N ALA A 214 9.46 15.92 -2.58
CA ALA A 214 9.92 16.76 -1.47
C ALA A 214 11.39 17.16 -1.56
N GLY A 215 12.18 16.46 -2.38
CA GLY A 215 13.66 16.58 -2.40
C GLY A 215 14.31 16.04 -1.14
N ALA A 216 13.70 15.06 -0.47
CA ALA A 216 14.16 14.37 0.72
C ALA A 216 15.17 13.25 0.40
N ALA A 217 15.63 12.50 1.38
CA ALA A 217 16.42 11.28 1.18
C ALA A 217 15.58 10.03 1.45
N LEU A 218 15.68 9.02 0.58
CA LEU A 218 15.09 7.71 0.76
C LEU A 218 16.12 6.78 1.40
N VAL A 219 15.89 6.37 2.65
CA VAL A 219 16.65 5.31 3.31
C VAL A 219 16.00 4.00 2.95
N LEU A 220 16.60 3.25 2.03
CA LEU A 220 16.01 2.07 1.43
C LEU A 220 16.60 0.80 2.02
N GLU A 221 15.74 -0.08 2.49
CA GLU A 221 16.08 -1.44 2.96
C GLU A 221 15.45 -2.49 2.04
N GLU A 222 16.10 -3.64 1.89
CA GLU A 222 15.54 -4.75 1.10
C GLU A 222 14.21 -5.22 1.68
N ASP A 223 14.17 -5.36 3.02
CA ASP A 223 13.00 -5.68 3.80
C ASP A 223 13.22 -5.32 5.28
N PHE A 224 12.23 -5.59 6.11
CA PHE A 224 12.30 -5.45 7.57
C PHE A 224 12.32 -6.79 8.31
N SER A 225 12.93 -7.83 7.73
CA SER A 225 13.03 -9.16 8.33
C SER A 225 13.76 -9.15 9.68
N VAL A 226 14.70 -8.21 9.88
CA VAL A 226 15.40 -8.01 11.15
C VAL A 226 14.93 -6.73 11.84
N CYS A 227 13.73 -6.77 12.41
CA CYS A 227 13.10 -5.61 13.08
C CYS A 227 13.99 -4.94 14.14
N ALA A 228 14.83 -5.71 14.84
CA ALA A 228 15.73 -5.18 15.89
C ALA A 228 16.74 -4.13 15.36
N ASN A 229 17.06 -4.15 14.07
CA ASN A 229 18.00 -3.20 13.48
C ASN A 229 17.34 -1.85 13.12
N ILE A 230 16.03 -1.78 13.03
CA ILE A 230 15.30 -0.60 12.57
C ILE A 230 15.63 0.66 13.40
N PRO A 231 15.63 0.64 14.75
CA PRO A 231 15.98 1.82 15.53
C PRO A 231 17.43 2.27 15.34
N LYS A 232 18.36 1.34 15.07
CA LYS A 232 19.75 1.67 14.74
C LYS A 232 19.83 2.39 13.40
N ILE A 233 19.18 1.85 12.36
CA ILE A 233 19.09 2.47 11.02
C ILE A 233 18.51 3.88 11.14
N MET A 234 17.43 4.04 11.92
CA MET A 234 16.80 5.34 12.15
C MET A 234 17.75 6.37 12.78
N ARG A 235 18.57 5.96 13.74
CA ARG A 235 19.58 6.85 14.35
C ARG A 235 20.70 7.18 13.40
N ASP A 236 21.28 6.15 12.75
CA ASP A 236 22.45 6.28 11.91
C ASP A 236 22.19 7.23 10.72
N TYR A 237 20.98 7.16 10.15
CA TYR A 237 20.57 7.98 9.00
C TYR A 237 19.62 9.14 9.36
N GLN A 238 19.44 9.43 10.65
CA GLN A 238 18.60 10.55 11.13
C GLN A 238 17.19 10.54 10.49
N VAL A 239 16.57 9.37 10.45
CA VAL A 239 15.25 9.15 9.83
C VAL A 239 14.19 10.04 10.49
N THR A 240 13.39 10.68 9.65
CA THR A 240 12.31 11.59 10.05
C THR A 240 10.92 11.05 9.78
N GLY A 241 10.77 10.15 8.80
CA GLY A 241 9.52 9.53 8.40
C GLY A 241 9.62 8.02 8.30
N PHE A 242 8.61 7.31 8.82
CA PHE A 242 8.58 5.86 8.82
C PHE A 242 7.20 5.31 8.42
N PRO A 243 7.00 4.95 7.13
CA PRO A 243 5.81 4.27 6.66
C PRO A 243 5.81 2.80 7.07
N GLY A 244 4.65 2.29 7.48
CA GLY A 244 4.53 0.89 7.82
C GLY A 244 3.11 0.36 7.84
N VAL A 245 3.00 -0.95 7.84
CA VAL A 245 1.75 -1.70 7.97
C VAL A 245 1.55 -2.17 9.41
N PRO A 246 0.31 -2.51 9.83
CA PRO A 246 0.02 -2.95 11.21
C PRO A 246 0.93 -4.04 11.71
N THR A 247 1.24 -4.99 10.84
CA THR A 247 2.10 -6.13 11.14
C THR A 247 3.49 -5.73 11.57
N LEU A 248 4.12 -4.82 10.84
CA LEU A 248 5.46 -4.35 11.15
C LEU A 248 5.49 -3.71 12.54
N PHE A 249 4.55 -2.82 12.83
CA PHE A 249 4.51 -2.14 14.13
C PHE A 249 4.17 -3.08 15.28
N ASN A 250 3.31 -4.08 15.07
CA ASN A 250 3.07 -5.11 16.07
C ASN A 250 4.33 -5.92 16.38
N LEU A 251 5.12 -6.28 15.36
CA LEU A 251 6.40 -6.95 15.55
C LEU A 251 7.41 -6.08 16.31
N LEU A 252 7.51 -4.80 15.97
CA LEU A 252 8.40 -3.85 16.65
C LEU A 252 8.01 -3.66 18.12
N ILE A 253 6.72 -3.60 18.43
CA ILE A 253 6.21 -3.53 19.81
C ILE A 253 6.51 -4.83 20.56
N LEU A 254 6.23 -6.00 19.95
CA LEU A 254 6.44 -7.30 20.59
C LEU A 254 7.93 -7.63 20.81
N SER A 255 8.79 -7.15 19.92
CA SER A 255 10.25 -7.30 20.05
C SER A 255 10.90 -6.24 20.93
N HIS A 256 10.11 -5.35 21.53
CA HIS A 256 10.60 -4.23 22.36
C HIS A 256 11.62 -3.33 21.63
N ALA A 257 11.53 -3.26 20.28
CA ALA A 257 12.54 -2.61 19.44
C ALA A 257 12.71 -1.11 19.76
N PHE A 258 11.64 -0.43 20.17
CA PHE A 258 11.68 1.00 20.49
C PHE A 258 11.96 1.29 21.97
N GLU A 259 12.04 0.28 22.86
CA GLU A 259 12.33 0.52 24.27
C GLU A 259 13.75 1.06 24.44
N GLY A 260 13.85 2.24 25.07
CA GLY A 260 15.12 2.95 25.22
C GLY A 260 15.73 3.49 23.91
N ALA A 261 15.02 3.42 22.80
CA ALA A 261 15.48 3.98 21.54
C ALA A 261 15.29 5.51 21.54
N GLU A 262 16.39 6.25 21.54
CA GLU A 262 16.37 7.70 21.35
C GLU A 262 16.29 8.01 19.85
N LEU A 263 15.12 8.46 19.37
CA LEU A 263 14.83 8.80 17.97
C LEU A 263 14.32 10.25 17.84
N PRO A 264 15.13 11.26 18.22
CA PRO A 264 14.67 12.65 18.31
C PRO A 264 14.34 13.28 16.95
N LYS A 265 14.74 12.65 15.86
CA LYS A 265 14.46 13.12 14.49
C LYS A 265 13.20 12.52 13.89
N LEU A 266 12.68 11.44 14.45
CA LEU A 266 11.50 10.77 13.91
C LEU A 266 10.25 11.65 14.14
N ARG A 267 9.85 12.37 13.09
CA ARG A 267 8.70 13.30 13.11
C ARG A 267 7.37 12.57 13.03
N TYR A 268 7.32 11.56 12.15
CA TYR A 268 6.06 10.89 11.88
C TYR A 268 6.21 9.41 11.52
N ILE A 269 5.12 8.71 11.78
CA ILE A 269 4.84 7.36 11.28
C ILE A 269 3.55 7.43 10.48
N THR A 270 3.50 6.79 9.31
CA THR A 270 2.27 6.61 8.55
C THR A 270 1.79 5.17 8.61
N LEU A 271 0.49 4.97 8.75
CA LEU A 271 -0.16 3.68 8.98
C LEU A 271 -1.26 3.44 7.96
N THR A 272 -1.11 2.38 7.14
CA THR A 272 -2.14 1.97 6.17
C THR A 272 -1.98 0.50 5.78
N GLY A 273 -2.84 0.00 4.92
CA GLY A 273 -2.77 -1.34 4.34
C GLY A 273 -3.68 -2.35 5.02
N ASP A 274 -3.97 -2.19 6.28
CA ASP A 274 -4.91 -3.02 7.04
C ASP A 274 -5.46 -2.22 8.23
N VAL A 275 -6.39 -2.80 8.99
CA VAL A 275 -7.00 -2.18 10.18
C VAL A 275 -5.97 -2.12 11.31
N PHE A 276 -5.84 -0.94 11.92
CA PHE A 276 -4.99 -0.73 13.08
C PHE A 276 -5.77 -0.93 14.39
N SER A 277 -5.15 -1.65 15.30
CA SER A 277 -5.61 -1.70 16.68
C SER A 277 -5.31 -0.38 17.40
N VAL A 278 -6.30 0.18 18.08
CA VAL A 278 -6.13 1.36 18.95
C VAL A 278 -5.03 1.13 19.99
N ASN A 279 -4.93 -0.10 20.54
CA ASN A 279 -3.87 -0.46 21.48
C ASN A 279 -2.47 -0.39 20.85
N THR A 280 -2.33 -0.78 19.60
CA THR A 280 -1.05 -0.67 18.87
C THR A 280 -0.64 0.79 18.75
N ILE A 281 -1.57 1.66 18.35
CA ILE A 281 -1.30 3.11 18.25
C ILE A 281 -0.90 3.69 19.61
N LYS A 282 -1.65 3.39 20.68
CA LYS A 282 -1.34 3.87 22.04
C LYS A 282 0.04 3.42 22.54
N LYS A 283 0.42 2.16 22.27
CA LYS A 283 1.75 1.66 22.60
C LYS A 283 2.86 2.39 21.82
N LEU A 284 2.62 2.65 20.52
CA LEU A 284 3.56 3.44 19.72
C LEU A 284 3.70 4.87 20.26
N GLN A 285 2.60 5.54 20.64
CA GLN A 285 2.65 6.87 21.25
C GLN A 285 3.41 6.89 22.59
N GLN A 286 3.26 5.83 23.41
CA GLN A 286 4.00 5.69 24.66
C GLN A 286 5.50 5.52 24.43
N GLN A 287 5.90 4.73 23.42
CA GLN A 287 7.31 4.48 23.09
C GLN A 287 7.95 5.60 22.29
N LEU A 288 7.16 6.35 21.51
CA LEU A 288 7.59 7.40 20.60
C LEU A 288 6.77 8.69 20.82
N PRO A 289 6.86 9.33 22.00
CA PRO A 289 5.95 10.41 22.42
C PRO A 289 6.07 11.69 21.58
N HIS A 290 7.15 11.88 20.85
CA HIS A 290 7.38 13.06 19.98
C HIS A 290 7.06 12.79 18.51
N THR A 291 6.55 11.60 18.19
CA THR A 291 6.28 11.16 16.83
C THR A 291 4.79 11.24 16.53
N THR A 292 4.40 11.96 15.49
CA THR A 292 3.02 12.00 15.03
C THR A 292 2.68 10.72 14.28
N ILE A 293 1.58 10.08 14.64
CA ILE A 293 1.11 8.86 13.98
C ILE A 293 -0.06 9.22 13.07
N TYR A 294 0.08 8.97 11.76
CA TYR A 294 -0.92 9.26 10.74
C TYR A 294 -1.65 7.98 10.28
N PRO A 295 -2.80 7.61 10.87
CA PRO A 295 -3.70 6.67 10.24
C PRO A 295 -4.18 7.18 8.88
N MET A 296 -4.23 6.28 7.90
CA MET A 296 -4.58 6.61 6.52
C MET A 296 -5.45 5.53 5.91
N TYR A 297 -6.25 5.90 4.92
CA TYR A 297 -6.98 4.96 4.09
C TYR A 297 -6.73 5.20 2.61
N GLY A 298 -6.67 4.09 1.88
CA GLY A 298 -6.56 4.09 0.43
C GLY A 298 -6.66 2.69 -0.15
N LEU A 299 -6.81 2.63 -1.44
CA LEU A 299 -6.86 1.40 -2.24
C LEU A 299 -6.09 1.64 -3.54
N THR A 300 -5.62 0.58 -4.18
CA THR A 300 -4.74 0.71 -5.34
C THR A 300 -5.40 1.50 -6.48
N GLU A 301 -6.72 1.42 -6.60
CA GLU A 301 -7.52 2.09 -7.61
C GLU A 301 -7.55 3.64 -7.49
N CYS A 302 -7.08 4.19 -6.37
CA CYS A 302 -6.98 5.66 -6.16
C CYS A 302 -5.86 6.06 -5.17
N LYS A 303 -5.02 5.12 -4.75
CA LYS A 303 -3.87 5.21 -3.85
C LYS A 303 -4.23 5.71 -2.45
N ARG A 304 -4.51 6.99 -2.28
CA ARG A 304 -4.85 7.59 -0.99
C ARG A 304 -6.14 8.36 -1.09
N VAL A 305 -7.04 8.13 -0.15
CA VAL A 305 -8.31 8.85 -0.03
C VAL A 305 -8.27 9.80 1.15
N SER A 306 -7.82 9.30 2.31
CA SER A 306 -7.85 10.09 3.54
C SER A 306 -6.60 9.88 4.40
N ILE A 307 -6.31 10.92 5.20
CA ILE A 307 -5.23 10.96 6.20
C ILE A 307 -5.76 11.71 7.40
N MET A 308 -5.40 11.28 8.62
CA MET A 308 -5.63 12.04 9.84
C MET A 308 -4.78 13.31 9.81
N PRO A 309 -5.37 14.52 9.70
CA PRO A 309 -4.62 15.74 9.38
C PRO A 309 -3.61 16.17 10.44
N ASN A 310 -3.92 15.91 11.72
CA ASN A 310 -3.06 16.22 12.86
C ASN A 310 -2.46 14.95 13.51
N GLY A 311 -2.55 13.82 12.82
CA GLY A 311 -2.24 12.51 13.38
C GLY A 311 -3.40 11.90 14.18
N TYR A 312 -3.11 10.80 14.86
CA TYR A 312 -4.09 10.07 15.67
C TYR A 312 -4.69 10.93 16.79
N GLU A 313 -6.02 10.90 16.93
CA GLU A 313 -6.79 11.58 17.97
C GLU A 313 -7.55 10.57 18.84
N GLU A 314 -7.48 10.71 20.17
CA GLU A 314 -8.14 9.79 21.11
C GLU A 314 -9.67 9.89 21.05
N GLU A 315 -10.21 11.04 20.66
CA GLU A 315 -11.63 11.29 20.46
C GLU A 315 -12.19 10.54 19.23
N ARG A 316 -11.31 10.18 18.28
CA ARG A 316 -11.64 9.47 17.03
C ARG A 316 -10.74 8.25 16.84
N PRO A 317 -10.75 7.29 17.74
CA PRO A 317 -9.71 6.26 17.84
C PRO A 317 -9.65 5.31 16.62
N THR A 318 -10.71 5.22 15.82
CA THR A 318 -10.78 4.35 14.64
C THR A 318 -10.94 5.12 13.33
N ALA A 319 -10.84 6.46 13.39
CA ALA A 319 -10.90 7.27 12.20
C ALA A 319 -9.65 7.08 11.32
N VAL A 320 -9.85 7.12 10.01
CA VAL A 320 -8.79 7.06 9.01
C VAL A 320 -8.57 8.42 8.33
N GLY A 321 -9.13 9.47 8.92
CA GLY A 321 -8.90 10.86 8.59
C GLY A 321 -9.95 11.53 7.71
N LEU A 322 -9.60 12.72 7.25
CA LEU A 322 -10.36 13.49 6.30
C LEU A 322 -9.91 13.19 4.87
N PRO A 323 -10.80 13.35 3.87
CA PRO A 323 -10.40 13.28 2.46
C PRO A 323 -9.24 14.22 2.17
N LEU A 324 -8.31 13.76 1.32
CA LEU A 324 -7.20 14.59 0.87
C LEU A 324 -7.71 15.84 0.10
N PRO A 325 -6.98 16.95 0.15
CA PRO A 325 -7.35 18.14 -0.62
C PRO A 325 -7.57 17.84 -2.11
N GLY A 326 -8.73 18.23 -2.63
CA GLY A 326 -9.13 17.98 -4.02
C GLY A 326 -9.80 16.63 -4.28
N ILE A 327 -10.08 15.86 -3.23
CA ILE A 327 -10.85 14.61 -3.29
C ILE A 327 -12.18 14.80 -2.58
N ASP A 328 -13.27 14.48 -3.27
CA ASP A 328 -14.61 14.45 -2.70
C ASP A 328 -15.02 13.00 -2.43
N VAL A 329 -15.78 12.79 -1.36
CA VAL A 329 -16.30 11.47 -1.00
C VAL A 329 -17.77 11.52 -0.63
N ARG A 330 -18.50 10.51 -1.05
CA ARG A 330 -19.89 10.27 -0.63
C ARG A 330 -20.00 8.89 -0.02
N ILE A 331 -20.88 8.75 0.96
CA ILE A 331 -21.25 7.45 1.51
C ILE A 331 -22.68 7.16 1.07
N VAL A 332 -22.89 6.07 0.34
CA VAL A 332 -24.15 5.80 -0.32
C VAL A 332 -24.76 4.45 0.10
N ASP A 333 -26.08 4.39 0.07
CA ASP A 333 -26.85 3.14 0.26
C ASP A 333 -26.86 2.26 -1.01
N THR A 334 -27.65 1.21 -0.99
CA THR A 334 -27.82 0.29 -2.13
C THR A 334 -28.49 0.93 -3.34
N ASP A 335 -29.25 2.01 -3.14
CA ASP A 335 -29.93 2.75 -4.20
C ASP A 335 -29.10 3.93 -4.72
N ASN A 336 -27.81 4.00 -4.31
CA ASN A 336 -26.87 5.08 -4.65
C ASN A 336 -27.27 6.46 -4.12
N ARG A 337 -28.05 6.51 -3.02
CA ARG A 337 -28.42 7.76 -2.32
C ARG A 337 -27.43 8.01 -1.19
N GLU A 338 -27.01 9.25 -1.04
CA GLU A 338 -26.13 9.61 0.08
C GLU A 338 -26.85 9.41 1.41
N VAL A 339 -26.17 8.74 2.36
CA VAL A 339 -26.69 8.46 3.69
C VAL A 339 -26.37 9.59 4.67
N ALA A 340 -27.14 9.67 5.76
CA ALA A 340 -26.91 10.62 6.83
C ALA A 340 -25.57 10.32 7.57
N GLU A 341 -25.08 11.31 8.30
CA GLU A 341 -23.93 11.19 9.21
C GLU A 341 -24.14 10.04 10.20
N GLY A 342 -23.07 9.29 10.49
CA GLY A 342 -23.10 8.12 11.35
C GLY A 342 -23.73 6.86 10.75
N VAL A 343 -24.32 6.95 9.57
CA VAL A 343 -24.95 5.82 8.87
C VAL A 343 -23.93 5.16 7.96
N THR A 344 -23.81 3.84 8.06
CA THR A 344 -22.90 3.04 7.25
C THR A 344 -23.42 2.85 5.83
N GLY A 345 -22.57 3.13 4.84
CA GLY A 345 -22.83 2.91 3.42
C GLY A 345 -21.55 2.65 2.65
N GLN A 346 -21.64 2.47 1.34
CA GLN A 346 -20.49 2.28 0.47
C GLN A 346 -19.79 3.62 0.21
N LEU A 347 -18.46 3.64 0.36
CA LEU A 347 -17.65 4.80 0.01
C LEU A 347 -17.53 4.94 -1.51
N VAL A 348 -17.90 6.10 -2.02
CA VAL A 348 -17.74 6.54 -3.42
C VAL A 348 -16.79 7.72 -3.43
N ILE A 349 -15.77 7.65 -4.28
CA ILE A 349 -14.68 8.65 -4.39
C ILE A 349 -14.83 9.38 -5.71
N ASP A 350 -14.67 10.71 -5.69
CA ASP A 350 -14.59 11.60 -6.85
C ASP A 350 -13.33 12.46 -6.72
N GLY A 351 -12.45 12.43 -7.70
CA GLY A 351 -11.22 13.22 -7.65
C GLY A 351 -10.18 12.84 -8.68
N PRO A 352 -9.15 13.68 -8.84
CA PRO A 352 -8.04 13.44 -9.77
C PRO A 352 -7.16 12.25 -9.40
N ASN A 353 -7.33 11.68 -8.21
CA ASN A 353 -6.63 10.48 -7.75
C ASN A 353 -7.20 9.18 -8.30
N ILE A 354 -8.34 9.21 -9.00
CA ILE A 354 -8.96 8.01 -9.56
C ILE A 354 -8.13 7.52 -10.75
N MET A 355 -7.69 6.25 -10.69
CA MET A 355 -6.90 5.61 -11.72
C MET A 355 -7.75 5.28 -12.97
N ASN A 356 -7.09 4.91 -14.07
CA ASN A 356 -7.76 4.74 -15.38
C ASN A 356 -8.41 3.35 -15.58
N GLY A 357 -8.79 2.68 -14.48
CA GLY A 357 -9.41 1.35 -14.53
C GLY A 357 -8.41 0.20 -14.49
N TYR A 358 -8.85 -0.97 -14.95
CA TYR A 358 -8.05 -2.18 -14.95
C TYR A 358 -7.57 -2.55 -16.35
N TRP A 359 -6.28 -2.85 -16.48
CA TRP A 359 -5.65 -3.22 -17.74
C TRP A 359 -6.28 -4.50 -18.32
N ASN A 360 -6.74 -4.43 -19.58
CA ASN A 360 -7.39 -5.53 -20.30
C ASN A 360 -8.56 -6.19 -19.52
N ASN A 361 -9.27 -5.42 -18.69
CA ASN A 361 -10.39 -5.92 -17.92
C ASN A 361 -11.52 -4.89 -17.86
N PHE A 362 -12.30 -4.85 -18.95
CA PHE A 362 -13.39 -3.89 -19.11
C PHE A 362 -14.55 -4.13 -18.13
N GLU A 363 -14.91 -5.39 -17.90
CA GLU A 363 -16.07 -5.75 -17.04
C GLU A 363 -15.89 -5.24 -15.60
N ASP A 364 -14.76 -5.57 -14.96
CA ASP A 364 -14.44 -5.07 -13.62
C ASP A 364 -14.25 -3.54 -13.60
N THR A 365 -13.75 -2.96 -14.70
CA THR A 365 -13.58 -1.50 -14.79
C THR A 365 -14.94 -0.80 -14.71
N VAL A 366 -15.91 -1.17 -15.55
CA VAL A 366 -17.22 -0.50 -15.55
C VAL A 366 -18.04 -0.78 -14.29
N GLU A 367 -17.76 -1.88 -13.60
CA GLU A 367 -18.40 -2.18 -12.31
C GLU A 367 -17.97 -1.17 -11.23
N LYS A 368 -16.68 -0.89 -11.13
CA LYS A 368 -16.09 -0.04 -10.09
C LYS A 368 -15.99 1.43 -10.48
N TYR A 369 -15.64 1.71 -11.73
CA TYR A 369 -15.43 3.06 -12.26
C TYR A 369 -16.68 3.47 -13.05
N ARG A 370 -17.53 4.30 -12.44
CA ARG A 370 -18.82 4.65 -13.02
C ARG A 370 -18.84 6.12 -13.40
N TYR A 371 -19.28 6.40 -14.61
CA TYR A 371 -19.49 7.76 -15.05
C TYR A 371 -20.75 8.37 -14.39
N ASP A 372 -20.59 9.52 -13.77
CA ASP A 372 -21.68 10.29 -13.20
C ASP A 372 -22.09 11.41 -14.16
N GLU A 373 -23.26 11.30 -14.73
CA GLU A 373 -23.80 12.29 -15.67
C GLU A 373 -24.00 13.69 -15.05
N LYS A 374 -24.18 13.78 -13.73
CA LYS A 374 -24.38 15.06 -13.04
C LYS A 374 -23.08 15.86 -12.90
N THR A 375 -21.99 15.19 -12.59
CA THR A 375 -20.68 15.82 -12.41
C THR A 375 -19.85 15.81 -13.68
N GLY A 376 -20.19 14.97 -14.67
CA GLY A 376 -19.41 14.75 -15.87
C GLY A 376 -18.08 14.04 -15.61
N ARG A 377 -17.95 13.31 -14.49
CA ARG A 377 -16.71 12.66 -14.03
C ARG A 377 -16.90 11.17 -13.79
N VAL A 378 -15.78 10.45 -13.82
CA VAL A 378 -15.73 9.06 -13.38
C VAL A 378 -15.60 9.05 -11.87
N GLN A 379 -16.46 8.29 -11.20
CA GLN A 379 -16.43 8.03 -9.77
C GLN A 379 -16.00 6.60 -9.49
N LEU A 380 -15.23 6.40 -8.40
CA LEU A 380 -14.80 5.08 -7.96
C LEU A 380 -15.69 4.56 -6.83
N TYR A 381 -16.34 3.43 -7.06
CA TYR A 381 -17.09 2.67 -6.07
C TYR A 381 -16.14 1.69 -5.38
N SER A 382 -15.69 2.03 -4.19
CA SER A 382 -14.59 1.32 -3.51
C SER A 382 -14.89 -0.14 -3.17
N GLY A 383 -16.16 -0.49 -2.93
CA GLY A 383 -16.55 -1.77 -2.35
C GLY A 383 -16.33 -1.84 -0.84
N ASP A 384 -15.84 -0.77 -0.24
CA ASP A 384 -15.60 -0.63 1.20
C ASP A 384 -16.75 0.14 1.85
N LEU A 385 -17.15 -0.27 3.03
CA LEU A 385 -18.21 0.36 3.82
C LEU A 385 -17.59 1.31 4.84
N PHE A 386 -18.23 2.48 4.95
CA PHE A 386 -17.81 3.59 5.81
C PHE A 386 -19.02 4.26 6.45
N TYR A 387 -18.77 4.98 7.54
CA TYR A 387 -19.57 6.12 7.93
C TYR A 387 -18.68 7.35 8.09
N LYS A 388 -19.27 8.54 8.08
CA LYS A 388 -18.59 9.81 8.39
C LYS A 388 -19.24 10.46 9.61
N ASP A 389 -18.44 11.15 10.43
CA ASP A 389 -18.97 12.00 11.52
C ASP A 389 -19.37 13.39 11.01
N LYS A 390 -19.81 14.25 11.94
CA LYS A 390 -20.26 15.62 11.62
C LYS A 390 -19.16 16.52 11.07
N GLU A 391 -17.92 16.25 11.42
CA GLU A 391 -16.76 16.97 10.94
C GLU A 391 -16.17 16.36 9.65
N GLY A 392 -16.77 15.29 9.13
CA GLY A 392 -16.38 14.64 7.88
C GLY A 392 -15.26 13.58 8.00
N TYR A 393 -14.84 13.24 9.22
CA TYR A 393 -13.89 12.16 9.41
C TYR A 393 -14.48 10.83 8.99
N LEU A 394 -13.66 10.01 8.32
CA LEU A 394 -14.03 8.72 7.77
C LEU A 394 -13.70 7.58 8.73
N PHE A 395 -14.64 6.65 8.88
CA PHE A 395 -14.52 5.46 9.72
C PHE A 395 -14.78 4.21 8.89
N TYR A 396 -13.74 3.39 8.71
CA TYR A 396 -13.79 2.15 7.95
C TYR A 396 -14.57 1.06 8.70
N GLN A 397 -15.52 0.41 8.02
CA GLN A 397 -16.38 -0.62 8.59
C GLN A 397 -16.13 -2.02 8.00
N GLY A 398 -15.30 -2.12 6.97
CA GLY A 398 -14.95 -3.38 6.32
C GLY A 398 -15.35 -3.43 4.86
N ARG A 399 -14.99 -4.53 4.21
CA ARG A 399 -15.39 -4.83 2.84
C ARG A 399 -16.83 -5.30 2.77
N LYS A 400 -17.60 -4.78 1.81
CA LYS A 400 -19.01 -5.17 1.56
C LYS A 400 -19.16 -6.69 1.43
N GLU A 401 -18.20 -7.35 0.78
CA GLU A 401 -18.20 -8.79 0.53
C GLU A 401 -17.85 -9.63 1.77
N ARG A 402 -17.21 -9.04 2.80
CA ARG A 402 -16.75 -9.71 4.01
C ARG A 402 -17.72 -9.59 5.19
N PHE A 403 -18.80 -8.85 5.03
CA PHE A 403 -19.81 -8.75 6.09
C PHE A 403 -20.44 -10.11 6.34
N ILE A 404 -20.47 -10.50 7.62
CA ILE A 404 -21.01 -11.77 8.08
C ILE A 404 -22.54 -11.66 8.14
N LYS A 405 -23.22 -12.57 7.46
CA LYS A 405 -24.71 -12.61 7.44
C LYS A 405 -25.22 -13.52 8.56
N CYS A 406 -25.26 -12.99 9.79
CA CYS A 406 -25.66 -13.73 10.98
C CYS A 406 -27.09 -13.39 11.38
N ARG A 407 -28.01 -14.36 11.40
CA ARG A 407 -29.40 -14.18 11.85
C ARG A 407 -30.17 -13.06 11.12
N GLY A 408 -29.88 -12.81 9.87
CA GLY A 408 -30.43 -11.68 9.11
C GLY A 408 -29.75 -10.33 9.32
N TYR A 409 -28.82 -10.23 10.24
CA TYR A 409 -28.02 -9.03 10.47
C TYR A 409 -26.71 -9.07 9.65
N LYS A 410 -26.24 -7.88 9.25
CA LYS A 410 -24.93 -7.70 8.65
C LYS A 410 -23.95 -7.31 9.75
N VAL A 411 -23.06 -8.22 10.13
CA VAL A 411 -22.04 -8.00 11.14
C VAL A 411 -20.72 -7.58 10.49
N SER A 412 -20.19 -6.45 10.90
CA SER A 412 -18.85 -6.00 10.50
C SER A 412 -17.76 -6.82 11.22
N PRO A 413 -16.89 -7.55 10.50
CA PRO A 413 -15.74 -8.19 11.11
C PRO A 413 -14.83 -7.18 11.82
N VAL A 414 -14.62 -6.02 11.20
CA VAL A 414 -13.75 -4.94 11.70
C VAL A 414 -14.23 -4.40 13.05
N GLU A 415 -15.54 -4.23 13.24
CA GLU A 415 -16.10 -3.80 14.52
C GLU A 415 -15.79 -4.79 15.64
N VAL A 416 -15.92 -6.08 15.35
CA VAL A 416 -15.62 -7.15 16.31
C VAL A 416 -14.12 -7.24 16.58
N GLU A 417 -13.29 -7.15 15.55
CA GLU A 417 -11.83 -7.12 15.65
C GLU A 417 -11.34 -5.95 16.52
N HIS A 418 -11.92 -4.76 16.33
CA HIS A 418 -11.61 -3.59 17.16
C HIS A 418 -11.89 -3.85 18.64
N VAL A 419 -13.06 -4.43 18.96
CA VAL A 419 -13.40 -4.75 20.36
C VAL A 419 -12.43 -5.78 20.93
N LEU A 420 -12.15 -6.87 20.21
CA LEU A 420 -11.19 -7.89 20.62
C LEU A 420 -9.80 -7.30 20.88
N CYS A 421 -9.34 -6.43 19.98
CA CYS A 421 -8.05 -5.78 20.11
C CYS A 421 -7.97 -4.71 21.20
N THR A 422 -9.10 -4.33 21.87
CA THR A 422 -9.06 -3.52 23.11
C THR A 422 -8.69 -4.34 24.37
N ILE A 423 -8.73 -5.67 24.26
CA ILE A 423 -8.47 -6.57 25.40
C ILE A 423 -6.96 -6.65 25.64
N ASP A 424 -6.53 -6.36 26.87
CA ASP A 424 -5.13 -6.46 27.23
C ASP A 424 -4.62 -7.91 27.10
N GLY A 425 -3.55 -8.09 26.34
CA GLY A 425 -3.00 -9.40 25.98
C GLY A 425 -3.48 -9.95 24.64
N VAL A 426 -4.40 -9.29 23.94
CA VAL A 426 -4.69 -9.54 22.51
C VAL A 426 -3.69 -8.75 21.67
N ALA A 427 -2.90 -9.45 20.86
CA ALA A 427 -1.98 -8.84 19.91
C ALA A 427 -2.69 -8.48 18.59
N GLN A 428 -3.48 -9.42 18.06
CA GLN A 428 -4.28 -9.26 16.85
C GLN A 428 -5.51 -10.18 16.92
N ALA A 429 -6.53 -9.84 16.12
CA ALA A 429 -7.70 -10.69 15.91
C ALA A 429 -8.07 -10.69 14.43
N ALA A 430 -8.58 -11.83 13.96
CA ALA A 430 -9.21 -11.96 12.65
C ALA A 430 -10.60 -12.52 12.83
N VAL A 431 -11.60 -11.85 12.24
CA VAL A 431 -13.01 -12.23 12.36
C VAL A 431 -13.60 -12.52 10.97
N PHE A 432 -14.37 -13.59 10.87
CA PHE A 432 -15.01 -14.02 9.62
C PHE A 432 -16.25 -14.86 9.90
N GLY A 433 -17.11 -15.00 8.87
CA GLY A 433 -18.26 -15.87 8.92
C GLY A 433 -17.91 -17.33 8.64
N VAL A 434 -18.48 -18.22 9.44
CA VAL A 434 -18.45 -19.67 9.20
C VAL A 434 -19.88 -20.10 8.90
N PRO A 435 -20.14 -20.91 7.84
CA PRO A 435 -21.49 -21.36 7.49
C PRO A 435 -22.21 -22.04 8.65
N ASP A 436 -23.50 -21.76 8.81
CA ASP A 436 -24.37 -22.37 9.81
C ASP A 436 -25.77 -22.55 9.25
N GLU A 437 -26.33 -23.75 9.40
CA GLU A 437 -27.66 -24.12 8.81
C GLU A 437 -28.83 -23.30 9.34
N LEU A 438 -28.75 -22.85 10.61
CA LEU A 438 -29.83 -22.12 11.28
C LEU A 438 -29.69 -20.61 11.19
N GLN A 439 -28.46 -20.10 11.13
CA GLN A 439 -28.18 -18.67 11.25
C GLN A 439 -27.61 -18.04 9.97
N GLY A 440 -27.44 -18.83 8.91
CA GLY A 440 -26.71 -18.47 7.70
C GLY A 440 -25.20 -18.53 7.92
N GLU A 441 -24.68 -17.64 8.76
CA GLU A 441 -23.27 -17.67 9.21
C GLU A 441 -23.19 -17.44 10.73
N LYS A 442 -22.17 -18.03 11.36
CA LYS A 442 -21.72 -17.75 12.73
C LYS A 442 -20.52 -16.85 12.71
N VAL A 443 -20.45 -15.91 13.64
CA VAL A 443 -19.26 -15.08 13.84
C VAL A 443 -18.16 -15.93 14.47
N CYS A 444 -17.04 -16.06 13.79
CA CYS A 444 -15.86 -16.76 14.24
C CYS A 444 -14.72 -15.75 14.43
N ALA A 445 -13.94 -15.87 15.52
CA ALA A 445 -12.76 -15.07 15.81
C ALA A 445 -11.56 -15.97 16.06
N VAL A 446 -10.43 -15.68 15.38
CA VAL A 446 -9.12 -16.22 15.70
C VAL A 446 -8.30 -15.10 16.36
N VAL A 447 -7.90 -15.31 17.61
CA VAL A 447 -7.26 -14.30 18.44
C VAL A 447 -5.80 -14.67 18.70
N GLN A 448 -4.89 -13.86 18.22
CA GLN A 448 -3.47 -13.96 18.55
C GLN A 448 -3.21 -13.30 19.90
N MET A 449 -2.69 -14.07 20.83
CA MET A 449 -2.38 -13.61 22.20
C MET A 449 -0.92 -13.21 22.33
N SER A 450 -0.65 -12.14 23.08
CA SER A 450 0.69 -11.78 23.58
C SER A 450 0.93 -12.28 25.03
N LYS A 451 -0.15 -12.55 25.78
CA LYS A 451 -0.15 -13.21 27.08
C LYS A 451 -1.37 -14.11 27.22
N ARG A 452 -1.34 -15.05 28.15
CA ARG A 452 -2.46 -15.98 28.39
C ARG A 452 -3.72 -15.23 28.83
N ILE A 453 -4.82 -15.47 28.12
CA ILE A 453 -6.15 -14.89 28.39
C ILE A 453 -7.15 -16.04 28.36
N GLU A 454 -8.09 -16.02 29.31
CA GLU A 454 -9.17 -17.01 29.35
C GLU A 454 -10.29 -16.62 28.34
N LYS A 455 -10.81 -17.62 27.63
CA LYS A 455 -11.86 -17.43 26.62
C LYS A 455 -13.11 -16.76 27.21
N ASN A 456 -13.47 -17.12 28.45
CA ASN A 456 -14.64 -16.56 29.14
C ASN A 456 -14.49 -15.05 29.39
N TYR A 457 -13.27 -14.58 29.69
CA TYR A 457 -12.98 -13.16 29.86
C TYR A 457 -13.16 -12.38 28.55
N ILE A 458 -12.70 -12.94 27.43
CA ILE A 458 -12.92 -12.35 26.10
C ILE A 458 -14.42 -12.25 25.80
N LEU A 459 -15.18 -13.32 26.05
CA LEU A 459 -16.63 -13.34 25.85
C LEU A 459 -17.38 -12.32 26.71
N GLU A 460 -16.95 -12.13 27.94
CA GLU A 460 -17.54 -11.14 28.86
C GLU A 460 -17.36 -9.71 28.31
N ILE A 461 -16.16 -9.37 27.84
CA ILE A 461 -15.91 -8.07 27.23
C ILE A 461 -16.72 -7.89 25.94
N CYS A 462 -16.80 -8.91 25.10
CA CYS A 462 -17.63 -8.86 23.90
C CYS A 462 -19.11 -8.61 24.26
N LYS A 463 -19.66 -9.30 25.27
CA LYS A 463 -21.06 -9.11 25.74
C LYS A 463 -21.32 -7.69 26.24
N ASN A 464 -20.31 -7.04 26.83
CA ASN A 464 -20.45 -5.69 27.36
C ASN A 464 -20.32 -4.60 26.29
N LYS A 465 -19.67 -4.89 25.15
CA LYS A 465 -19.33 -3.90 24.13
C LYS A 465 -20.02 -4.11 22.79
N LEU A 466 -20.54 -5.31 22.52
CA LEU A 466 -21.15 -5.68 21.24
C LEU A 466 -22.62 -6.07 21.41
N GLN A 467 -23.39 -5.84 20.36
CA GLN A 467 -24.75 -6.39 20.26
C GLN A 467 -24.67 -7.92 20.14
N ILE A 468 -25.73 -8.60 20.59
CA ILE A 468 -25.74 -10.07 20.76
C ILE A 468 -25.40 -10.84 19.48
N GLU A 469 -25.85 -10.34 18.32
CA GLU A 469 -25.60 -10.93 17.01
C GLU A 469 -24.15 -10.79 16.52
N LYS A 470 -23.39 -9.86 17.12
CA LYS A 470 -21.98 -9.58 16.80
C LYS A 470 -21.00 -10.35 17.65
N ILE A 471 -21.47 -10.99 18.72
CA ILE A 471 -20.62 -11.73 19.65
C ILE A 471 -20.09 -12.98 18.98
N PRO A 472 -18.75 -13.21 18.92
CA PRO A 472 -18.20 -14.42 18.37
C PRO A 472 -18.69 -15.67 19.08
N VAL A 473 -19.25 -16.62 18.34
CA VAL A 473 -19.68 -17.93 18.87
C VAL A 473 -18.49 -18.90 18.89
N ILE A 474 -17.63 -18.80 17.91
CA ILE A 474 -16.39 -19.58 17.82
C ILE A 474 -15.24 -18.63 18.13
N ILE A 475 -14.41 -18.96 19.14
CA ILE A 475 -13.18 -18.24 19.44
C ILE A 475 -12.03 -19.24 19.53
N GLU A 476 -11.05 -19.10 18.63
CA GLU A 476 -9.78 -19.82 18.70
C GLU A 476 -8.69 -18.90 19.23
N LEU A 477 -7.92 -19.40 20.21
CA LEU A 477 -6.82 -18.66 20.83
C LEU A 477 -5.50 -19.25 20.39
N THR A 478 -4.56 -18.41 19.95
CA THR A 478 -3.24 -18.84 19.50
C THR A 478 -2.14 -17.88 19.95
N PHE A 479 -0.95 -18.43 20.19
CA PHE A 479 0.29 -17.65 20.34
C PHE A 479 1.09 -17.58 19.03
N LYS A 480 0.68 -18.35 18.01
CA LYS A 480 1.33 -18.32 16.71
C LYS A 480 0.90 -17.07 15.93
N ASN A 481 1.79 -16.58 15.10
CA ASN A 481 1.44 -15.52 14.17
C ASN A 481 0.30 -15.96 13.24
N LEU A 482 -0.64 -15.05 13.00
CA LEU A 482 -1.70 -15.28 12.03
C LEU A 482 -1.10 -15.38 10.61
N PRO A 483 -1.61 -16.27 9.75
CA PRO A 483 -1.15 -16.39 8.37
C PRO A 483 -1.32 -15.09 7.60
N ARG A 484 -0.46 -14.86 6.63
CA ARG A 484 -0.39 -13.60 5.90
C ARG A 484 -0.25 -13.78 4.41
N THR A 485 -0.81 -12.84 3.70
CA THR A 485 -0.57 -12.68 2.27
C THR A 485 0.86 -12.17 2.01
N ILE A 486 1.31 -12.25 0.76
CA ILE A 486 2.63 -11.74 0.33
C ILE A 486 2.82 -10.22 0.63
N ASN A 487 1.72 -9.48 0.73
CA ASN A 487 1.72 -8.04 1.06
C ASN A 487 1.64 -7.76 2.57
N GLY A 488 1.80 -8.78 3.42
CA GLY A 488 1.83 -8.67 4.88
C GLY A 488 0.47 -8.52 5.57
N LYS A 489 -0.66 -8.55 4.84
CA LYS A 489 -2.02 -8.50 5.42
C LYS A 489 -2.39 -9.86 6.00
N ILE A 490 -3.31 -9.90 6.98
CA ILE A 490 -3.86 -11.15 7.50
C ILE A 490 -4.59 -11.90 6.36
N ASP A 491 -4.25 -13.18 6.20
CA ASP A 491 -4.90 -14.07 5.24
C ASP A 491 -6.16 -14.70 5.88
N HIS A 492 -7.28 -14.00 5.75
CA HIS A 492 -8.57 -14.44 6.29
C HIS A 492 -9.09 -15.71 5.64
N ASP A 493 -8.77 -15.94 4.36
CA ASP A 493 -9.23 -17.14 3.64
C ASP A 493 -8.48 -18.38 4.12
N ALA A 494 -7.17 -18.28 4.35
CA ALA A 494 -6.38 -19.34 4.93
C ALA A 494 -6.84 -19.67 6.36
N LEU A 495 -7.16 -18.64 7.18
CA LEU A 495 -7.71 -18.83 8.52
C LEU A 495 -9.06 -19.52 8.49
N ARG A 496 -9.98 -19.04 7.65
CA ARG A 496 -11.31 -19.64 7.50
C ARG A 496 -11.24 -21.10 7.08
N ALA A 497 -10.37 -21.41 6.10
CA ALA A 497 -10.16 -22.78 5.66
C ALA A 497 -9.60 -23.69 6.77
N SER A 498 -8.71 -23.16 7.62
CA SER A 498 -8.16 -23.91 8.77
C SER A 498 -9.24 -24.21 9.81
N VAL A 499 -10.07 -23.22 10.17
CA VAL A 499 -11.15 -23.40 11.16
C VAL A 499 -12.19 -24.41 10.65
N LEU A 500 -12.58 -24.34 9.37
CA LEU A 500 -13.53 -25.29 8.79
C LEU A 500 -13.01 -26.71 8.82
N LYS A 501 -11.74 -26.95 8.51
CA LYS A 501 -11.12 -28.28 8.59
C LYS A 501 -11.13 -28.84 10.03
N ASN A 502 -10.90 -27.98 11.02
CA ASN A 502 -10.91 -28.40 12.43
C ASN A 502 -12.32 -28.68 12.97
N ALA A 503 -13.36 -28.14 12.33
CA ALA A 503 -14.76 -28.37 12.70
C ALA A 503 -15.32 -29.69 12.15
N ASP A 504 -14.71 -30.25 11.09
CA ASP A 504 -15.09 -31.51 10.44
C ASP A 504 -14.35 -32.73 11.07
N THR A 505 -13.42 -32.49 12.00
CA THR A 505 -12.70 -33.54 12.77
C THR A 505 -13.17 -33.58 14.22
#